data_09e1ad654468f4e817e100f7f5672097
#
_entry.id   09e1ad654468f4e817e100f7f5672097
#
_cell.length_a   1.000
_cell.length_b   1.000
_cell.length_c   1.000
_cell.angle_alpha   90.00
_cell.angle_beta   90.00
_cell.angle_gamma   90.00
#
_symmetry.space_group_name_H-M   'P 1'
#
loop_
_entity.id
_entity.type
_entity.pdbx_description
1 polymer ?
#
loop_
_entity_poly.entity_id
_entity_poly.type
_entity_poly.pdbx_seq_one_letter_code
_entity_poly.pdbx_strand_id
1 'polypeptide(L)'
;MSLDIYLFKNGFDIQKSRADIDATYTKLQAIKEELEQLEGDYKEATLSNLNVTHNLNNMAKAVGLYEVLWRPEEIGITMAAQMIPFLEKGIEELTANPKKYKAFNPPNDWGDYDIFVDFCKSVLRDCREYPNATIEVGR
;
A
#
# COMPACT_ATOMS: atom_id res chain seq x y z
N MET A 1 -48.72 1.77 -12.32
CA MET A 1 -48.45 0.60 -13.17
C MET A 1 -48.21 1.06 -14.57
N SER A 2 -47.32 0.45 -15.28
CA SER A 2 -46.97 0.73 -16.69
C SER A 2 -47.19 -0.50 -17.56
N LEU A 3 -47.45 -0.28 -18.83
CA LEU A 3 -47.47 -1.32 -19.84
C LEU A 3 -46.22 -1.15 -20.71
N ASP A 4 -45.37 -2.16 -20.75
CA ASP A 4 -44.17 -2.19 -21.57
C ASP A 4 -44.35 -3.21 -22.69
N ILE A 5 -44.05 -2.78 -23.91
CA ILE A 5 -44.12 -3.62 -25.10
C ILE A 5 -42.73 -3.72 -25.72
N TYR A 6 -42.24 -4.93 -25.86
CA TYR A 6 -40.93 -5.23 -26.44
C TYR A 6 -41.08 -6.01 -27.73
N LEU A 7 -40.29 -5.66 -28.75
CA LEU A 7 -40.21 -6.35 -30.03
C LEU A 7 -38.83 -6.96 -30.20
N PHE A 8 -38.78 -8.27 -30.42
CA PHE A 8 -37.56 -9.02 -30.62
C PHE A 8 -37.43 -9.49 -32.06
N LYS A 9 -36.22 -9.82 -32.50
CA LYS A 9 -35.98 -10.45 -33.79
C LYS A 9 -36.77 -11.75 -33.91
N ASN A 10 -37.32 -12.02 -35.11
CA ASN A 10 -37.99 -13.29 -35.35
C ASN A 10 -37.02 -14.48 -35.12
N GLY A 11 -37.47 -15.50 -34.45
CA GLY A 11 -36.66 -16.69 -34.12
C GLY A 11 -35.71 -16.51 -32.92
N PHE A 12 -35.67 -15.32 -32.25
CA PHE A 12 -34.90 -15.14 -31.04
C PHE A 12 -35.56 -15.87 -29.86
N ASP A 13 -34.79 -16.72 -29.18
CA ASP A 13 -35.25 -17.46 -28.00
C ASP A 13 -35.21 -16.58 -26.76
N ILE A 14 -36.30 -15.88 -26.46
CA ILE A 14 -36.42 -14.92 -25.37
C ILE A 14 -36.27 -15.61 -24.02
N GLN A 15 -36.89 -16.77 -23.85
CA GLN A 15 -36.89 -17.48 -22.58
C GLN A 15 -35.49 -18.01 -22.23
N LYS A 16 -34.80 -18.60 -23.21
CA LYS A 16 -33.40 -19.03 -23.03
C LYS A 16 -32.49 -17.85 -22.70
N SER A 17 -32.62 -16.76 -23.43
CA SER A 17 -31.81 -15.55 -23.21
C SER A 17 -32.00 -14.96 -21.80
N ARG A 18 -33.24 -14.88 -21.34
CA ARG A 18 -33.55 -14.43 -19.95
C ARG A 18 -32.95 -15.36 -18.90
N ALA A 19 -33.08 -16.66 -19.10
CA ALA A 19 -32.49 -17.65 -18.19
C ALA A 19 -30.96 -17.54 -18.14
N ASP A 20 -30.30 -17.35 -19.28
CA ASP A 20 -28.84 -17.17 -19.38
C ASP A 20 -28.39 -15.88 -18.67
N ILE A 21 -29.14 -14.81 -18.82
CA ILE A 21 -28.90 -13.52 -18.13
C ILE A 21 -29.00 -13.71 -16.61
N ASP A 22 -30.08 -14.33 -16.14
CA ASP A 22 -30.30 -14.56 -14.70
C ASP A 22 -29.18 -15.44 -14.10
N ALA A 23 -28.79 -16.50 -14.80
CA ALA A 23 -27.69 -17.36 -14.38
C ALA A 23 -26.35 -16.61 -14.32
N THR A 24 -26.12 -15.69 -15.24
CA THR A 24 -24.90 -14.84 -15.27
C THR A 24 -24.90 -13.83 -14.12
N TYR A 25 -26.03 -13.22 -13.81
CA TYR A 25 -26.16 -12.35 -12.64
C TYR A 25 -25.90 -13.09 -11.33
N THR A 26 -26.38 -14.33 -11.20
CA THR A 26 -26.11 -15.17 -10.02
C THR A 26 -24.61 -15.42 -9.85
N LYS A 27 -23.89 -15.75 -10.94
CA LYS A 27 -22.43 -15.92 -10.94
C LYS A 27 -21.70 -14.63 -10.58
N LEU A 28 -22.16 -13.50 -11.13
CA LEU A 28 -21.58 -12.18 -10.83
C LEU A 28 -21.73 -11.86 -9.34
N GLN A 29 -22.88 -12.12 -8.76
CA GLN A 29 -23.12 -11.87 -7.33
C GLN A 29 -22.20 -12.71 -6.46
N ALA A 30 -22.02 -14.00 -6.79
CA ALA A 30 -21.11 -14.88 -6.06
C ALA A 30 -19.66 -14.41 -6.15
N ILE A 31 -19.21 -13.92 -7.31
CA ILE A 31 -17.86 -13.36 -7.51
C ILE A 31 -17.68 -12.06 -6.70
N LYS A 32 -18.68 -11.20 -6.66
CA LYS A 32 -18.63 -9.96 -5.85
C LYS A 32 -18.50 -10.28 -4.35
N GLU A 33 -19.24 -11.25 -3.85
CA GLU A 33 -19.18 -11.67 -2.45
C GLU A 33 -17.79 -12.26 -2.12
N GLU A 34 -17.23 -13.06 -3.02
CA GLU A 34 -15.87 -13.59 -2.89
C GLU A 34 -14.83 -12.47 -2.85
N LEU A 35 -14.95 -11.49 -3.76
CA LEU A 35 -14.05 -10.33 -3.79
C LEU A 35 -14.11 -9.53 -2.49
N GLU A 36 -15.32 -9.22 -2.00
CA GLU A 36 -15.50 -8.50 -0.73
C GLU A 36 -14.86 -9.24 0.45
N GLN A 37 -14.98 -10.57 0.48
CA GLN A 37 -14.33 -11.39 1.51
C GLN A 37 -12.81 -11.30 1.43
N LEU A 38 -12.23 -11.44 0.23
CA LEU A 38 -10.78 -11.36 0.03
C LEU A 38 -10.22 -9.97 0.37
N GLU A 39 -10.92 -8.92 -0.03
CA GLU A 39 -10.54 -7.53 0.32
C GLU A 39 -10.63 -7.29 1.83
N GLY A 40 -11.65 -7.84 2.50
CA GLY A 40 -11.79 -7.81 3.95
C GLY A 40 -10.65 -8.50 4.67
N ASP A 41 -10.28 -9.69 4.23
CA ASP A 41 -9.16 -10.46 4.77
C ASP A 41 -7.82 -9.73 4.60
N TYR A 42 -7.61 -9.16 3.42
CA TYR A 42 -6.41 -8.35 3.13
C TYR A 42 -6.33 -7.12 4.06
N LYS A 43 -7.43 -6.41 4.21
CA LYS A 43 -7.51 -5.22 5.07
C LYS A 43 -7.26 -5.58 6.54
N GLU A 44 -7.83 -6.67 7.02
CA GLU A 44 -7.64 -7.14 8.40
C GLU A 44 -6.18 -7.56 8.67
N ALA A 45 -5.53 -8.18 7.69
CA ALA A 45 -4.13 -8.59 7.79
C ALA A 45 -3.13 -7.42 7.69
N THR A 46 -3.56 -6.25 7.20
CA THR A 46 -2.71 -5.07 7.07
C THR A 46 -2.62 -4.33 8.41
N LEU A 47 -1.51 -4.49 9.10
CA LEU A 47 -1.28 -3.90 10.43
C LEU A 47 -0.83 -2.43 10.37
N SER A 48 -0.14 -2.05 9.32
CA SER A 48 0.36 -0.69 9.08
C SER A 48 0.41 -0.41 7.58
N ASN A 49 0.13 0.82 7.21
CA ASN A 49 0.29 1.31 5.84
C ASN A 49 0.80 2.75 5.89
N LEU A 50 2.09 2.91 5.67
CA LEU A 50 2.77 4.19 5.68
C LEU A 50 3.29 4.53 4.28
N ASN A 51 3.24 5.80 3.92
CA ASN A 51 3.61 6.30 2.61
C ASN A 51 4.55 7.51 2.73
N VAL A 52 5.53 7.56 1.84
CA VAL A 52 6.41 8.72 1.69
C VAL A 52 6.75 8.92 0.21
N THR A 53 6.99 10.15 -0.17
CA THR A 53 7.36 10.46 -1.56
C THR A 53 8.75 9.93 -1.94
N HIS A 54 8.88 9.40 -3.16
CA HIS A 54 10.17 8.96 -3.69
C HIS A 54 11.19 10.11 -3.84
N ASN A 55 10.75 11.35 -3.83
CA ASN A 55 11.64 12.52 -3.88
C ASN A 55 12.57 12.63 -2.66
N LEU A 56 12.30 11.89 -1.58
CA LEU A 56 13.16 11.81 -0.39
C LEU A 56 14.23 10.71 -0.45
N ASN A 57 14.33 9.99 -1.56
CA ASN A 57 15.29 8.90 -1.71
C ASN A 57 16.76 9.34 -1.58
N ASN A 58 17.10 10.55 -2.00
CA ASN A 58 18.46 11.08 -1.85
C ASN A 58 18.84 11.34 -0.39
N MET A 59 17.88 11.85 0.38
CA MET A 59 18.05 12.02 1.84
C MET A 59 18.20 10.66 2.52
N ALA A 60 17.37 9.69 2.14
CA ALA A 60 17.45 8.32 2.63
C ALA A 60 18.82 7.68 2.33
N LYS A 61 19.34 7.86 1.12
CA LYS A 61 20.70 7.40 0.73
C LYS A 61 21.77 8.04 1.57
N ALA A 62 21.68 9.34 1.79
CA ALA A 62 22.67 10.10 2.57
C ALA A 62 22.77 9.63 4.01
N VAL A 63 21.65 9.21 4.63
CA VAL A 63 21.63 8.71 6.02
C VAL A 63 21.77 7.19 6.13
N GLY A 64 21.84 6.48 5.01
CA GLY A 64 21.98 5.01 4.99
C GLY A 64 20.68 4.23 5.20
N LEU A 65 19.53 4.85 4.95
CA LEU A 65 18.21 4.22 5.10
C LEU A 65 17.53 3.86 3.75
N TYR A 66 18.18 4.10 2.62
CA TYR A 66 17.54 3.85 1.33
C TYR A 66 17.21 2.36 1.14
N GLU A 67 18.18 1.47 1.30
CA GLU A 67 17.94 0.03 1.16
C GLU A 67 16.96 -0.48 2.20
N VAL A 68 17.07 -0.01 3.43
CA VAL A 68 16.17 -0.40 4.54
C VAL A 68 14.71 -0.09 4.22
N LEU A 69 14.44 1.08 3.64
CA LEU A 69 13.07 1.57 3.41
C LEU A 69 12.54 1.26 2.00
N TRP A 70 13.40 1.31 0.97
CA TRP A 70 12.98 1.11 -0.42
C TRP A 70 13.27 -0.28 -0.96
N ARG A 71 14.28 -0.96 -0.44
CA ARG A 71 14.78 -2.26 -0.95
C ARG A 71 15.18 -3.23 0.15
N PRO A 72 14.35 -3.41 1.19
CA PRO A 72 14.71 -4.26 2.33
C PRO A 72 15.05 -5.70 1.92
N GLU A 73 14.38 -6.22 0.90
CA GLU A 73 14.61 -7.57 0.37
C GLU A 73 16.03 -7.76 -0.17
N GLU A 74 16.65 -6.71 -0.68
CA GLU A 74 18.04 -6.77 -1.22
C GLU A 74 19.10 -6.91 -0.13
N ILE A 75 18.78 -6.56 1.10
CA ILE A 75 19.67 -6.67 2.26
C ILE A 75 19.20 -7.69 3.31
N GLY A 76 18.27 -8.58 2.91
CA GLY A 76 17.81 -9.68 3.74
C GLY A 76 16.82 -9.30 4.85
N ILE A 77 16.21 -8.12 4.76
CA ILE A 77 15.17 -7.69 5.69
C ILE A 77 13.81 -8.20 5.19
N THR A 78 13.15 -9.03 5.98
CA THR A 78 11.84 -9.62 5.70
C THR A 78 10.81 -9.37 6.80
N MET A 79 11.28 -9.07 8.02
CA MET A 79 10.44 -8.81 9.20
C MET A 79 10.70 -7.43 9.81
N ALA A 80 9.68 -6.86 10.39
CA ALA A 80 9.71 -5.53 11.00
C ALA A 80 10.83 -5.36 12.04
N ALA A 81 11.06 -6.37 12.89
CA ALA A 81 12.11 -6.33 13.90
C ALA A 81 13.50 -6.06 13.32
N GLN A 82 13.77 -6.51 12.11
CA GLN A 82 15.07 -6.34 11.44
C GLN A 82 15.32 -4.89 11.00
N MET A 83 14.28 -4.08 10.81
CA MET A 83 14.41 -2.66 10.49
C MET A 83 14.79 -1.79 11.70
N ILE A 84 14.43 -2.23 12.90
CA ILE A 84 14.53 -1.42 14.12
C ILE A 84 15.92 -0.82 14.33
N PRO A 85 17.02 -1.60 14.36
CA PRO A 85 18.36 -1.04 14.65
C PRO A 85 18.81 -0.04 13.57
N PHE A 86 18.45 -0.24 12.31
CA PHE A 86 18.77 0.70 11.24
C PHE A 86 18.00 2.01 11.38
N LEU A 87 16.70 1.92 11.72
CA LEU A 87 15.85 3.09 11.92
C LEU A 87 16.29 3.90 13.15
N GLU A 88 16.60 3.25 14.25
CA GLU A 88 17.11 3.93 15.44
C GLU A 88 18.37 4.73 15.14
N LYS A 89 19.35 4.11 14.48
CA LYS A 89 20.59 4.76 14.09
C LYS A 89 20.37 5.89 13.09
N GLY A 90 19.53 5.65 12.08
CA GLY A 90 19.24 6.65 11.06
C GLY A 90 18.51 7.87 11.61
N ILE A 91 17.54 7.67 12.51
CA ILE A 91 16.81 8.77 13.17
C ILE A 91 17.74 9.57 14.09
N GLU A 92 18.60 8.90 14.84
CA GLU A 92 19.61 9.56 15.68
C GLU A 92 20.51 10.47 14.84
N GLU A 93 21.03 9.97 13.71
CA GLU A 93 21.88 10.74 12.79
C GLU A 93 21.12 11.93 12.16
N LEU A 94 19.89 11.70 11.69
CA LEU A 94 19.04 12.75 11.13
C LEU A 94 18.77 13.85 12.13
N THR A 95 18.42 13.51 13.35
CA THR A 95 18.04 14.48 14.39
C THR A 95 19.24 15.20 15.00
N ALA A 96 20.42 14.57 15.00
CA ALA A 96 21.67 15.20 15.43
C ALA A 96 22.23 16.20 14.42
N ASN A 97 21.92 16.04 13.13
CA ASN A 97 22.51 16.83 12.03
C ASN A 97 21.44 17.41 11.08
N PRO A 98 20.45 18.16 11.58
CA PRO A 98 19.32 18.60 10.76
C PRO A 98 19.74 19.48 9.57
N LYS A 99 20.72 20.37 9.72
CA LYS A 99 21.21 21.23 8.64
C LYS A 99 21.83 20.41 7.49
N LYS A 100 22.58 19.36 7.81
CA LYS A 100 23.19 18.47 6.83
C LYS A 100 22.15 17.80 5.95
N TYR A 101 21.08 17.29 6.55
CA TYR A 101 20.06 16.55 5.83
C TYR A 101 18.99 17.42 5.17
N LYS A 102 18.71 18.61 5.71
CA LYS A 102 17.88 19.61 5.03
C LYS A 102 18.44 20.07 3.67
N ALA A 103 19.76 19.94 3.48
CA ALA A 103 20.37 20.18 2.18
C ALA A 103 19.90 19.21 1.07
N PHE A 104 19.31 18.07 1.45
CA PHE A 104 18.72 17.11 0.53
C PHE A 104 17.21 17.30 0.30
N ASN A 105 16.62 18.37 0.81
CA ASN A 105 15.22 18.71 0.52
C ASN A 105 15.03 18.82 -1.00
N PRO A 106 13.99 18.14 -1.57
CA PRO A 106 13.72 18.22 -3.00
C PRO A 106 13.42 19.67 -3.44
N PRO A 107 13.93 20.11 -4.60
CA PRO A 107 13.70 21.48 -5.06
C PRO A 107 12.26 21.75 -5.53
N ASN A 108 11.45 20.70 -5.71
CA ASN A 108 10.06 20.78 -6.13
C ASN A 108 9.06 20.87 -4.97
N ASP A 109 9.52 21.01 -3.74
CA ASP A 109 8.72 21.05 -2.50
C ASP A 109 7.84 19.81 -2.26
N TRP A 110 8.14 18.69 -2.92
CA TRP A 110 7.46 17.42 -2.70
C TRP A 110 8.19 16.58 -1.66
N GLY A 111 7.86 16.85 -0.42
CA GLY A 111 8.52 16.30 0.75
C GLY A 111 9.68 17.17 1.24
N ASP A 112 10.03 17.01 2.49
CA ASP A 112 11.12 17.70 3.15
C ASP A 112 11.73 16.87 4.27
N TYR A 113 12.73 17.42 4.95
CA TYR A 113 13.39 16.79 6.09
C TYR A 113 12.41 16.39 7.20
N ASP A 114 11.50 17.29 7.58
CA ASP A 114 10.57 17.02 8.68
C ASP A 114 9.61 15.88 8.34
N ILE A 115 9.10 15.83 7.11
CA ILE A 115 8.27 14.73 6.60
C ILE A 115 9.05 13.41 6.63
N PHE A 116 10.31 13.42 6.22
CA PHE A 116 11.14 12.21 6.21
C PHE A 116 11.43 11.70 7.63
N VAL A 117 11.78 12.59 8.55
CA VAL A 117 12.02 12.23 9.95
C VAL A 117 10.75 11.65 10.60
N ASP A 118 9.61 12.30 10.38
CA ASP A 118 8.33 11.82 10.92
C ASP A 118 7.93 10.47 10.33
N PHE A 119 8.17 10.26 9.04
CA PHE A 119 7.97 8.97 8.39
C PHE A 119 8.84 7.88 9.02
N CYS A 120 10.14 8.11 9.17
CA CYS A 120 11.05 7.16 9.82
C CYS A 120 10.64 6.82 11.24
N LYS A 121 10.22 7.82 12.03
CA LYS A 121 9.70 7.62 13.38
C LYS A 121 8.42 6.78 13.40
N SER A 122 7.53 7.01 12.45
CA SER A 122 6.29 6.24 12.31
C SER A 122 6.57 4.79 11.94
N VAL A 123 7.49 4.54 11.00
CA VAL A 123 7.93 3.18 10.66
C VAL A 123 8.55 2.48 11.86
N LEU A 124 9.42 3.16 12.61
CA LEU A 124 10.04 2.60 13.82
C LEU A 124 9.00 2.24 14.88
N ARG A 125 8.05 3.13 15.13
CA ARG A 125 6.94 2.87 16.08
C ARG A 125 6.18 1.60 15.69
N ASP A 126 5.80 1.48 14.41
CA ASP A 126 5.01 0.36 13.92
C ASP A 126 5.82 -0.95 13.92
N CYS A 127 7.12 -0.88 13.61
CA CYS A 127 8.02 -2.03 13.74
C CYS A 127 8.18 -2.52 15.17
N ARG A 128 8.18 -1.63 16.14
CA ARG A 128 8.22 -1.99 17.57
C ARG A 128 6.91 -2.58 18.06
N GLU A 129 5.79 -2.10 17.56
CA GLU A 129 4.46 -2.62 17.89
C GLU A 129 4.23 -3.99 17.26
N TYR A 130 4.70 -4.20 16.02
CA TYR A 130 4.51 -5.43 15.24
C TYR A 130 5.85 -6.04 14.80
N PRO A 131 6.73 -6.45 15.72
CA PRO A 131 8.09 -6.86 15.36
C PRO A 131 8.16 -8.11 14.48
N ASN A 132 7.15 -8.96 14.54
CA ASN A 132 7.06 -10.20 13.75
C ASN A 132 6.31 -10.01 12.43
N ALA A 133 5.85 -8.80 12.10
CA ALA A 133 5.15 -8.52 10.86
C ALA A 133 6.07 -8.68 9.65
N THR A 134 5.54 -9.26 8.59
CA THR A 134 6.21 -9.33 7.29
C THR A 134 6.16 -7.95 6.61
N ILE A 135 7.28 -7.56 6.00
CA ILE A 135 7.40 -6.29 5.29
C ILE A 135 7.18 -6.50 3.81
N GLU A 136 6.37 -5.63 3.22
CA GLU A 136 6.25 -5.48 1.77
C GLU A 136 6.35 -4.00 1.40
N VAL A 137 7.12 -3.69 0.36
CA VAL A 137 7.34 -2.34 -0.13
C VAL A 137 6.79 -2.21 -1.55
N GLY A 138 5.82 -1.32 -1.72
CA GLY A 138 5.30 -0.90 -3.02
C GLY A 138 6.16 0.24 -3.60
N ARG A 139 6.67 0.05 -4.84
CA ARG A 139 7.54 1.01 -5.55
C ARG A 139 6.90 1.48 -6.83
#